data_0b5ad3cedca2c648206cb6cfe6cb8f62
#
_entry.id   0b5ad3cedca2c648206cb6cfe6cb8f62
#
_cell.length_a   1.000
_cell.length_b   1.000
_cell.length_c   1.000
_cell.angle_alpha   90.00
_cell.angle_beta   90.00
_cell.angle_gamma   90.00
#
_symmetry.space_group_name_H-M   'P 1'
#
loop_
_entity.id
_entity.type
_entity.pdbx_description
1 polymer ?
#
loop_
_entity_poly.entity_id
_entity_poly.type
_entity_poly.pdbx_seq_one_letter_code
_entity_poly.pdbx_strand_id
1 'polypeptide(L)'
;MKLLIKIALSAFILTSTTASFAETKDCFEKINRGVFSLNQGIDRAIFKPVAKGYSHLPNVIQKGVRNVTSNVSHTVTIPNHLLQGNFKNLYNDSGRFLINTTFGILGLFDPAEKLGFKKIDQEDYGQTLGFWGVGNGCYLMLPLFGPSTTRDAVGKVANSLLDPFYLTTVGDQTVLDNNFGDSTYYVERGFDNVDFRTKNLKNFESLEKNSVDLYSTVRSLYLQKRENLISNSSGSEDEWKNFK
;
A
#
# COMPACT_ATOMS: atom_id res chain seq x y z
N MET A 1 -8.07 40.21 32.22
CA MET A 1 -8.65 39.05 31.48
C MET A 1 -8.13 38.91 30.06
N LYS A 2 -8.18 39.97 29.21
CA LYS A 2 -7.69 39.92 27.81
C LYS A 2 -6.18 39.68 27.65
N LEU A 3 -5.36 40.08 28.63
CA LEU A 3 -3.91 39.87 28.61
C LEU A 3 -3.51 38.43 28.95
N LEU A 4 -4.22 37.80 29.91
CA LEU A 4 -3.99 36.42 30.32
C LEU A 4 -4.39 35.42 29.21
N ILE A 5 -5.44 35.74 28.43
CA ILE A 5 -5.86 34.94 27.29
C ILE A 5 -4.82 35.00 26.15
N LYS A 6 -4.21 36.17 25.91
CA LYS A 6 -3.15 36.30 24.91
C LYS A 6 -1.88 35.56 25.31
N ILE A 7 -1.52 35.52 26.60
CA ILE A 7 -0.34 34.78 27.10
C ILE A 7 -0.61 33.28 27.03
N ALA A 8 -1.81 32.80 27.35
CA ALA A 8 -2.19 31.41 27.23
C ALA A 8 -2.23 30.94 25.74
N LEU A 9 -2.67 31.81 24.83
CA LEU A 9 -2.67 31.49 23.40
C LEU A 9 -1.24 31.46 22.84
N SER A 10 -0.35 32.35 23.30
CA SER A 10 1.06 32.36 22.89
C SER A 10 1.85 31.17 23.43
N ALA A 11 1.52 30.67 24.62
CA ALA A 11 2.17 29.48 25.20
C ALA A 11 1.74 28.19 24.48
N PHE A 12 0.52 28.14 23.92
CA PHE A 12 0.03 26.98 23.16
C PHE A 12 0.66 26.87 21.76
N ILE A 13 1.14 27.98 21.19
CA ILE A 13 1.78 28.00 19.86
C ILE A 13 3.27 27.57 19.92
N LEU A 14 3.90 27.62 21.08
CA LEU A 14 5.33 27.30 21.26
C LEU A 14 5.61 25.82 21.57
N THR A 15 4.58 24.98 21.69
CA THR A 15 4.75 23.52 21.76
C THR A 15 4.50 22.84 20.42
N SER A 16 4.87 23.48 19.32
CA SER A 16 5.15 22.75 18.08
C SER A 16 6.38 21.89 18.34
N THR A 17 6.22 20.80 19.07
CA THR A 17 7.17 19.71 19.05
C THR A 17 7.25 19.29 17.58
N THR A 18 8.33 19.70 16.93
CA THR A 18 8.81 18.97 15.75
C THR A 18 8.85 17.53 16.21
N ALA A 19 7.89 16.74 15.76
CA ALA A 19 7.96 15.29 15.91
C ALA A 19 9.24 14.89 15.17
N SER A 20 10.33 14.80 15.94
CA SER A 20 11.57 14.18 15.48
C SER A 20 11.14 12.74 15.26
N PHE A 21 10.82 12.39 13.99
CA PHE A 21 10.56 11.03 13.63
C PHE A 21 11.80 10.24 14.00
N ALA A 22 11.73 9.52 15.11
CA ALA A 22 12.83 8.69 15.56
C ALA A 22 13.16 7.74 14.40
N GLU A 23 14.41 7.77 13.97
CA GLU A 23 14.88 6.88 12.91
C GLU A 23 14.44 5.46 13.21
N THR A 24 13.68 4.86 12.27
CA THR A 24 13.14 3.51 12.45
C THR A 24 14.29 2.51 12.59
N LYS A 25 14.44 1.94 13.79
CA LYS A 25 15.53 1.00 14.10
C LYS A 25 15.33 -0.33 13.39
N ASP A 26 16.42 -0.89 12.90
CA ASP A 26 16.46 -2.28 12.42
C ASP A 26 16.87 -3.21 13.57
N CYS A 27 15.88 -3.59 14.40
CA CYS A 27 16.14 -4.36 15.62
C CYS A 27 16.61 -5.79 15.33
N PHE A 28 16.36 -6.32 14.14
CA PHE A 28 16.62 -7.70 13.76
C PHE A 28 17.39 -7.77 12.43
N GLU A 29 18.36 -6.88 12.19
CA GLU A 29 19.01 -6.71 10.89
C GLU A 29 19.54 -8.03 10.31
N LYS A 30 20.18 -8.89 11.10
CA LYS A 30 20.71 -10.19 10.62
C LYS A 30 19.59 -11.09 10.09
N ILE A 31 18.47 -11.16 10.81
CA ILE A 31 17.30 -11.95 10.41
C ILE A 31 16.65 -11.31 9.18
N ASN A 32 16.45 -10.01 9.21
CA ASN A 32 15.87 -9.26 8.10
C ASN A 32 16.69 -9.41 6.80
N ARG A 33 18.00 -9.37 6.87
CA ARG A 33 18.89 -9.62 5.71
C ARG A 33 18.79 -11.07 5.22
N GLY A 34 18.64 -12.04 6.11
CA GLY A 34 18.41 -13.45 5.74
C GLY A 34 17.10 -13.63 4.99
N VAL A 35 16.01 -13.06 5.53
CA VAL A 35 14.68 -13.07 4.87
C VAL A 35 14.70 -12.29 3.56
N PHE A 36 15.41 -11.16 3.49
CA PHE A 36 15.60 -10.42 2.25
C PHE A 36 16.27 -11.29 1.18
N SER A 37 17.34 -11.99 1.51
CA SER A 37 18.02 -12.91 0.58
C SER A 37 17.11 -14.02 0.09
N LEU A 38 16.28 -14.58 0.98
CA LEU A 38 15.25 -15.57 0.62
C LEU A 38 14.24 -14.96 -0.37
N ASN A 39 13.71 -13.77 -0.06
CA ASN A 39 12.75 -13.07 -0.94
C ASN A 39 13.37 -12.78 -2.31
N GLN A 40 14.65 -12.37 -2.36
CA GLN A 40 15.38 -12.15 -3.62
C GLN A 40 15.54 -13.46 -4.42
N GLY A 41 15.79 -14.59 -3.73
CA GLY A 41 15.84 -15.91 -4.38
C GLY A 41 14.51 -16.29 -5.01
N ILE A 42 13.42 -16.10 -4.28
CA ILE A 42 12.05 -16.35 -4.76
C ILE A 42 11.67 -15.40 -5.90
N ASP A 43 12.03 -14.11 -5.81
CA ASP A 43 11.80 -13.15 -6.89
C ASP A 43 12.48 -13.58 -8.19
N ARG A 44 13.77 -13.95 -8.12
CA ARG A 44 14.52 -14.39 -9.30
C ARG A 44 13.98 -15.69 -9.90
N ALA A 45 13.55 -16.63 -9.06
CA ALA A 45 13.10 -17.93 -9.50
C ALA A 45 11.65 -17.93 -10.00
N ILE A 46 10.77 -17.10 -9.43
CA ILE A 46 9.32 -17.15 -9.65
C ILE A 46 8.78 -15.80 -10.12
N PHE A 47 8.86 -14.73 -9.30
CA PHE A 47 8.17 -13.48 -9.61
C PHE A 47 8.72 -12.77 -10.84
N LYS A 48 10.03 -12.70 -11.02
CA LYS A 48 10.67 -12.05 -12.17
C LYS A 48 10.32 -12.74 -13.50
N PRO A 49 10.43 -14.08 -13.67
CA PRO A 49 10.00 -14.75 -14.91
C PRO A 49 8.50 -14.64 -15.15
N VAL A 50 7.65 -14.76 -14.13
CA VAL A 50 6.20 -14.58 -14.26
C VAL A 50 5.88 -13.16 -14.71
N ALA A 51 6.47 -12.13 -14.08
CA ALA A 51 6.29 -10.73 -14.45
C ALA A 51 6.76 -10.44 -15.89
N LYS A 52 7.87 -11.05 -16.33
CA LYS A 52 8.31 -10.96 -17.73
C LYS A 52 7.30 -11.59 -18.68
N GLY A 53 6.77 -12.78 -18.36
CA GLY A 53 5.71 -13.40 -19.15
C GLY A 53 4.46 -12.53 -19.22
N TYR A 54 4.00 -12.03 -18.07
CA TYR A 54 2.84 -11.15 -17.98
C TYR A 54 3.04 -9.83 -18.78
N SER A 55 4.25 -9.30 -18.85
CA SER A 55 4.56 -8.07 -19.61
C SER A 55 4.32 -8.20 -21.10
N HIS A 56 4.25 -9.42 -21.65
CA HIS A 56 3.94 -9.67 -23.08
C HIS A 56 2.44 -9.67 -23.36
N LEU A 57 1.58 -9.68 -22.34
CA LEU A 57 0.14 -9.61 -22.55
C LEU A 57 -0.25 -8.23 -23.13
N PRO A 58 -1.32 -8.17 -23.96
CA PRO A 58 -1.84 -6.90 -24.46
C PRO A 58 -2.15 -5.91 -23.31
N ASN A 59 -1.86 -4.64 -23.52
CA ASN A 59 -2.09 -3.57 -22.52
C ASN A 59 -3.53 -3.54 -22.00
N VAL A 60 -4.51 -3.93 -22.82
CA VAL A 60 -5.93 -3.99 -22.42
C VAL A 60 -6.14 -5.00 -21.30
N ILE A 61 -5.50 -6.19 -21.41
CA ILE A 61 -5.59 -7.24 -20.38
C ILE A 61 -4.90 -6.77 -19.10
N GLN A 62 -3.67 -6.23 -19.17
CA GLN A 62 -2.96 -5.71 -18.01
C GLN A 62 -3.74 -4.57 -17.33
N LYS A 63 -4.36 -3.66 -18.13
CA LYS A 63 -5.24 -2.60 -17.60
C LYS A 63 -6.46 -3.17 -16.89
N GLY A 64 -7.10 -4.17 -17.49
CA GLY A 64 -8.27 -4.83 -16.90
C GLY A 64 -7.96 -5.44 -15.54
N VAL A 65 -6.89 -6.23 -15.45
CA VAL A 65 -6.43 -6.81 -14.18
C VAL A 65 -6.21 -5.72 -13.13
N ARG A 66 -5.44 -4.70 -13.47
CA ARG A 66 -5.14 -3.57 -12.57
C ARG A 66 -6.37 -2.82 -12.10
N ASN A 67 -7.33 -2.62 -12.98
CA ASN A 67 -8.57 -1.94 -12.62
C ASN A 67 -9.39 -2.80 -11.65
N VAL A 68 -9.44 -4.11 -11.85
CA VAL A 68 -10.13 -5.04 -10.93
C VAL A 68 -9.44 -5.06 -9.57
N THR A 69 -8.12 -5.26 -9.50
CA THR A 69 -7.39 -5.27 -8.23
C THR A 69 -7.49 -3.93 -7.49
N SER A 70 -7.39 -2.80 -8.23
CA SER A 70 -7.63 -1.46 -7.65
C SER A 70 -9.06 -1.29 -7.15
N ASN A 71 -10.05 -1.83 -7.85
CA ASN A 71 -11.45 -1.74 -7.42
C ASN A 71 -11.69 -2.56 -6.14
N VAL A 72 -11.13 -3.75 -6.05
CA VAL A 72 -11.18 -4.58 -4.83
C VAL A 72 -10.45 -3.87 -3.67
N SER A 73 -9.30 -3.25 -3.90
CA SER A 73 -8.57 -2.52 -2.85
C SER A 73 -9.37 -1.40 -2.19
N HIS A 74 -10.36 -0.84 -2.87
CA HIS A 74 -11.26 0.17 -2.28
C HIS A 74 -12.04 -0.38 -1.07
N THR A 75 -12.24 -1.69 -0.94
CA THR A 75 -12.87 -2.30 0.24
C THR A 75 -12.09 -2.04 1.52
N VAL A 76 -10.76 -1.91 1.43
CA VAL A 76 -9.87 -1.54 2.54
C VAL A 76 -9.63 -0.03 2.60
N THR A 77 -9.44 0.62 1.44
CA THR A 77 -9.08 2.04 1.36
C THR A 77 -10.20 2.94 1.88
N ILE A 78 -11.46 2.68 1.51
CA ILE A 78 -12.62 3.48 1.91
C ILE A 78 -12.79 3.55 3.44
N PRO A 79 -12.81 2.44 4.19
CA PRO A 79 -12.84 2.49 5.65
C PRO A 79 -11.67 3.26 6.27
N ASN A 80 -10.48 3.15 5.70
CA ASN A 80 -9.30 3.87 6.21
C ASN A 80 -9.40 5.38 5.98
N HIS A 81 -9.92 5.85 4.85
CA HIS A 81 -10.23 7.28 4.67
C HIS A 81 -11.22 7.80 5.71
N LEU A 82 -12.25 7.00 6.04
CA LEU A 82 -13.21 7.36 7.08
C LEU A 82 -12.53 7.46 8.46
N LEU A 83 -11.70 6.47 8.82
CA LEU A 83 -10.98 6.42 10.10
C LEU A 83 -9.95 7.56 10.25
N GLN A 84 -9.42 8.06 9.14
CA GLN A 84 -8.50 9.20 9.09
C GLN A 84 -9.24 10.56 8.99
N GLY A 85 -10.57 10.57 8.84
CA GLY A 85 -11.34 11.79 8.64
C GLY A 85 -11.11 12.47 7.29
N ASN A 86 -10.56 11.75 6.31
CA ASN A 86 -10.29 12.25 4.97
C ASN A 86 -11.53 12.13 4.07
N PHE A 87 -12.54 12.96 4.33
CA PHE A 87 -13.83 12.90 3.64
C PHE A 87 -13.75 13.20 2.13
N LYS A 88 -12.74 13.97 1.69
CA LYS A 88 -12.53 14.26 0.26
C LYS A 88 -12.14 12.99 -0.48
N ASN A 89 -11.16 12.26 0.03
CA ASN A 89 -10.69 11.02 -0.57
C ASN A 89 -11.73 9.89 -0.38
N LEU A 90 -12.42 9.87 0.76
CA LEU A 90 -13.57 8.98 1.00
C LEU A 90 -14.64 9.12 -0.09
N TYR A 91 -15.06 10.35 -0.42
CA TYR A 91 -16.02 10.60 -1.48
C TYR A 91 -15.50 10.15 -2.86
N ASN A 92 -14.24 10.50 -3.15
CA ASN A 92 -13.60 10.13 -4.42
C ASN A 92 -13.57 8.60 -4.61
N ASP A 93 -13.07 7.86 -3.63
CA ASP A 93 -12.90 6.41 -3.75
C ASP A 93 -14.22 5.65 -3.65
N SER A 94 -15.16 6.12 -2.85
CA SER A 94 -16.53 5.57 -2.84
C SER A 94 -17.20 5.74 -4.20
N GLY A 95 -17.06 6.93 -4.83
CA GLY A 95 -17.58 7.18 -6.18
C GLY A 95 -16.92 6.27 -7.21
N ARG A 96 -15.59 6.11 -7.17
CA ARG A 96 -14.86 5.20 -8.06
C ARG A 96 -15.32 3.75 -7.89
N PHE A 97 -15.39 3.28 -6.64
CA PHE A 97 -15.82 1.92 -6.34
C PHE A 97 -17.22 1.62 -6.89
N LEU A 98 -18.19 2.49 -6.61
CA LEU A 98 -19.59 2.32 -7.06
C LEU A 98 -19.70 2.35 -8.59
N ILE A 99 -19.09 3.35 -9.23
CA ILE A 99 -19.16 3.53 -10.68
C ILE A 99 -18.44 2.39 -11.41
N ASN A 100 -17.24 2.02 -10.96
CA ASN A 100 -16.46 0.99 -11.61
C ASN A 100 -17.04 -0.42 -11.36
N THR A 101 -17.65 -0.66 -10.20
CA THR A 101 -18.34 -1.93 -9.92
C THR A 101 -19.59 -2.07 -10.78
N THR A 102 -20.41 -1.03 -10.93
CA THR A 102 -21.69 -1.08 -11.65
C THR A 102 -21.52 -0.93 -13.17
N PHE A 103 -20.89 0.15 -13.61
CA PHE A 103 -20.73 0.46 -15.03
C PHE A 103 -19.41 -0.04 -15.62
N GLY A 104 -18.45 -0.40 -14.78
CA GLY A 104 -17.13 -0.90 -15.16
C GLY A 104 -17.01 -2.43 -15.17
N ILE A 105 -18.12 -3.17 -15.02
CA ILE A 105 -18.16 -4.64 -14.94
C ILE A 105 -17.22 -5.14 -13.84
N LEU A 106 -17.61 -4.91 -12.57
CA LEU A 106 -16.84 -5.26 -11.37
C LEU A 106 -15.42 -4.66 -11.34
N GLY A 107 -15.24 -3.52 -11.98
CA GLY A 107 -13.96 -2.83 -12.03
C GLY A 107 -13.05 -3.18 -13.21
N LEU A 108 -13.46 -4.04 -14.15
CA LEU A 108 -12.68 -4.37 -15.36
C LEU A 108 -12.39 -3.12 -16.19
N PHE A 109 -13.36 -2.21 -16.29
CA PHE A 109 -13.21 -0.89 -16.92
C PHE A 109 -13.23 0.21 -15.85
N ASP A 110 -12.71 1.40 -16.21
CA ASP A 110 -12.64 2.56 -15.32
C ASP A 110 -13.44 3.77 -15.87
N PRO A 111 -14.78 3.67 -15.90
CA PRO A 111 -15.62 4.82 -16.29
C PRO A 111 -15.53 5.97 -15.28
N ALA A 112 -15.20 5.73 -14.02
CA ALA A 112 -15.07 6.76 -13.00
C ALA A 112 -14.00 7.80 -13.35
N GLU A 113 -12.88 7.39 -13.95
CA GLU A 113 -11.83 8.30 -14.43
C GLU A 113 -12.38 9.33 -15.44
N LYS A 114 -13.26 8.89 -16.36
CA LYS A 114 -13.90 9.75 -17.36
C LYS A 114 -14.92 10.72 -16.74
N LEU A 115 -15.46 10.39 -15.58
CA LEU A 115 -16.39 11.22 -14.81
C LEU A 115 -15.68 12.20 -13.85
N GLY A 116 -14.34 12.24 -13.88
CA GLY A 116 -13.53 13.18 -13.11
C GLY A 116 -13.08 12.68 -11.73
N PHE A 117 -13.37 11.43 -11.36
CA PHE A 117 -12.86 10.82 -10.14
C PHE A 117 -11.39 10.45 -10.33
N LYS A 118 -10.50 11.00 -9.49
CA LYS A 118 -9.06 10.82 -9.61
C LYS A 118 -8.59 9.48 -9.05
N LYS A 119 -7.54 8.92 -9.65
CA LYS A 119 -6.77 7.84 -9.01
C LYS A 119 -5.91 8.46 -7.91
N ILE A 120 -6.03 7.93 -6.71
CA ILE A 120 -5.24 8.34 -5.54
C ILE A 120 -4.57 7.13 -4.93
N ASP A 121 -3.58 7.35 -4.08
CA ASP A 121 -2.88 6.28 -3.38
C ASP A 121 -3.85 5.51 -2.46
N GLN A 122 -3.62 4.21 -2.38
CA GLN A 122 -4.44 3.34 -1.53
C GLN A 122 -4.05 3.51 -0.06
N GLU A 123 -5.06 3.47 0.81
CA GLU A 123 -4.89 3.50 2.24
C GLU A 123 -4.96 2.11 2.85
N ASP A 124 -4.26 1.94 3.96
CA ASP A 124 -4.26 0.71 4.75
C ASP A 124 -4.30 0.99 6.26
N TYR A 125 -4.60 -0.02 7.08
CA TYR A 125 -4.67 0.15 8.53
C TYR A 125 -3.32 0.50 9.17
N GLY A 126 -2.18 0.15 8.56
CA GLY A 126 -0.86 0.59 9.02
C GLY A 126 -0.67 2.10 8.84
N GLN A 127 -1.18 2.67 7.73
CA GLN A 127 -1.20 4.12 7.50
C GLN A 127 -2.14 4.81 8.50
N THR A 128 -3.32 4.27 8.71
CA THR A 128 -4.27 4.81 9.69
C THR A 128 -3.70 4.82 11.10
N LEU A 129 -3.03 3.74 11.54
CA LEU A 129 -2.32 3.72 12.82
C LEU A 129 -1.21 4.79 12.86
N GLY A 130 -0.47 4.97 11.78
CA GLY A 130 0.54 6.02 11.66
C GLY A 130 -0.05 7.42 11.74
N PHE A 131 -1.16 7.66 11.05
CA PHE A 131 -1.91 8.92 11.10
C PHE A 131 -2.39 9.24 12.54
N TRP A 132 -2.76 8.23 13.31
CA TRP A 132 -3.11 8.38 14.73
C TRP A 132 -1.91 8.52 15.66
N GLY A 133 -0.68 8.60 15.13
CA GLY A 133 0.55 8.82 15.91
C GLY A 133 1.22 7.54 16.42
N VAL A 134 0.78 6.36 15.99
CA VAL A 134 1.49 5.11 16.33
C VAL A 134 2.82 5.07 15.57
N GLY A 135 3.92 5.01 16.28
CA GLY A 135 5.28 4.95 15.71
C GLY A 135 5.52 3.67 14.91
N ASN A 136 6.53 3.70 14.05
CA ASN A 136 6.91 2.56 13.20
C ASN A 136 7.27 1.29 13.98
N GLY A 137 7.83 1.43 15.21
CA GLY A 137 8.49 0.35 15.91
C GLY A 137 9.77 -0.09 15.18
N CYS A 138 10.06 -1.41 15.21
CA CYS A 138 11.21 -1.96 14.50
C CYS A 138 10.90 -2.21 13.01
N TYR A 139 11.93 -2.04 12.17
CA TYR A 139 11.84 -2.50 10.79
C TYR A 139 11.83 -4.03 10.74
N LEU A 140 11.03 -4.58 9.84
CA LEU A 140 10.86 -6.02 9.62
C LEU A 140 10.92 -6.32 8.13
N MET A 141 11.59 -7.40 7.78
CA MET A 141 11.51 -8.00 6.45
C MET A 141 10.65 -9.25 6.53
N LEU A 142 9.46 -9.22 5.94
CA LEU A 142 8.52 -10.34 6.00
C LEU A 142 8.78 -11.30 4.83
N PRO A 143 8.76 -12.63 5.08
CA PRO A 143 8.85 -13.62 4.00
C PRO A 143 7.71 -13.42 3.01
N LEU A 144 8.01 -13.35 1.72
CA LEU A 144 7.11 -13.09 0.59
C LEU A 144 6.46 -11.70 0.55
N PHE A 145 6.19 -11.08 1.71
CA PHE A 145 5.51 -9.77 1.81
C PHE A 145 6.47 -8.58 1.76
N GLY A 146 7.78 -8.83 1.78
CA GLY A 146 8.80 -7.79 1.64
C GLY A 146 8.93 -6.86 2.87
N PRO A 147 9.36 -5.60 2.65
CA PRO A 147 9.63 -4.64 3.72
C PRO A 147 8.36 -4.27 4.49
N SER A 148 8.53 -4.06 5.80
CA SER A 148 7.47 -3.70 6.74
C SER A 148 8.07 -3.01 7.97
N THR A 149 7.21 -2.55 8.86
CA THR A 149 7.53 -2.17 10.23
C THR A 149 6.63 -2.95 11.19
N THR A 150 6.89 -2.91 12.48
CA THR A 150 6.02 -3.55 13.47
C THR A 150 4.59 -3.02 13.35
N ARG A 151 4.40 -1.69 13.24
CA ARG A 151 3.09 -1.08 13.02
C ARG A 151 2.44 -1.58 11.73
N ASP A 152 3.18 -1.56 10.63
CA ASP A 152 2.62 -1.93 9.32
C ASP A 152 2.35 -3.43 9.22
N ALA A 153 3.10 -4.28 9.95
CA ALA A 153 2.82 -5.71 10.06
C ALA A 153 1.48 -5.96 10.78
N VAL A 154 1.22 -5.23 11.88
CA VAL A 154 -0.09 -5.25 12.56
C VAL A 154 -1.18 -4.73 11.61
N GLY A 155 -0.92 -3.64 10.89
CA GLY A 155 -1.84 -3.12 9.87
C GLY A 155 -2.15 -4.13 8.76
N LYS A 156 -1.16 -4.91 8.30
CA LYS A 156 -1.38 -5.98 7.30
C LYS A 156 -2.28 -7.09 7.83
N VAL A 157 -2.11 -7.47 9.10
CA VAL A 157 -3.02 -8.44 9.76
C VAL A 157 -4.44 -7.85 9.83
N ALA A 158 -4.57 -6.60 10.23
CA ALA A 158 -5.87 -5.92 10.27
C ALA A 158 -6.50 -5.81 8.87
N ASN A 159 -5.70 -5.49 7.84
CA ASN A 159 -6.17 -5.49 6.44
C ASN A 159 -6.76 -6.84 6.05
N SER A 160 -6.12 -7.95 6.42
CA SER A 160 -6.62 -9.29 6.08
C SER A 160 -7.88 -9.66 6.88
N LEU A 161 -7.94 -9.31 8.16
CA LEU A 161 -9.06 -9.68 9.03
C LEU A 161 -10.30 -8.80 8.83
N LEU A 162 -10.11 -7.54 8.44
CA LEU A 162 -11.16 -6.54 8.30
C LEU A 162 -11.51 -6.23 6.85
N ASP A 163 -10.86 -6.90 5.88
CA ASP A 163 -11.18 -6.75 4.48
C ASP A 163 -12.54 -7.41 4.18
N PRO A 164 -13.57 -6.64 3.79
CA PRO A 164 -14.86 -7.22 3.43
C PRO A 164 -14.77 -8.24 2.29
N PHE A 165 -13.84 -8.07 1.37
CA PHE A 165 -13.61 -9.03 0.29
C PHE A 165 -13.06 -10.36 0.84
N TYR A 166 -12.10 -10.30 1.78
CA TYR A 166 -11.62 -11.49 2.50
C TYR A 166 -12.77 -12.18 3.26
N LEU A 167 -13.54 -11.42 4.03
CA LEU A 167 -14.64 -11.96 4.85
C LEU A 167 -15.76 -12.59 4.00
N THR A 168 -15.94 -12.16 2.76
CA THR A 168 -16.96 -12.70 1.86
C THR A 168 -16.46 -13.86 0.99
N THR A 169 -15.15 -14.05 0.89
CA THR A 169 -14.54 -15.06 0.02
C THR A 169 -13.83 -16.18 0.76
N VAL A 170 -13.46 -15.98 2.04
CA VAL A 170 -12.70 -16.96 2.84
C VAL A 170 -13.49 -17.37 4.07
N GLY A 171 -13.70 -18.68 4.27
CA GLY A 171 -14.33 -19.27 5.44
C GLY A 171 -15.66 -20.00 5.19
N ASP A 172 -16.15 -20.71 6.22
CA ASP A 172 -17.32 -21.61 6.14
C ASP A 172 -18.68 -20.92 5.88
N GLN A 173 -18.75 -19.59 5.95
CA GLN A 173 -19.98 -18.81 5.77
C GLN A 173 -19.89 -17.84 4.60
N THR A 174 -19.27 -18.26 3.52
CA THR A 174 -19.13 -17.42 2.33
C THR A 174 -20.46 -17.29 1.59
N VAL A 175 -20.74 -16.05 1.16
CA VAL A 175 -21.92 -15.75 0.30
C VAL A 175 -21.75 -16.36 -1.11
N LEU A 176 -20.49 -16.67 -1.48
CA LEU A 176 -20.13 -17.32 -2.74
C LEU A 176 -19.81 -18.80 -2.46
N ASP A 177 -20.37 -19.69 -3.27
CA ASP A 177 -20.22 -21.15 -3.13
C ASP A 177 -18.77 -21.58 -2.90
N ASN A 178 -18.54 -22.44 -1.92
CA ASN A 178 -17.26 -22.84 -1.30
C ASN A 178 -16.15 -23.31 -2.26
N ASN A 179 -16.43 -23.58 -3.53
CA ASN A 179 -15.42 -24.02 -4.50
C ASN A 179 -14.62 -22.88 -5.16
N PHE A 180 -15.07 -21.64 -5.04
CA PHE A 180 -14.40 -20.46 -5.65
C PHE A 180 -13.88 -19.44 -4.62
N GLY A 181 -14.39 -19.47 -3.38
CA GLY A 181 -14.16 -18.42 -2.40
C GLY A 181 -12.71 -18.27 -1.98
N ASP A 182 -12.13 -19.31 -1.39
CA ASP A 182 -10.80 -19.24 -0.77
C ASP A 182 -9.69 -18.90 -1.76
N SER A 183 -9.76 -19.43 -2.97
CA SER A 183 -8.75 -19.16 -4.00
C SER A 183 -8.84 -17.76 -4.60
N THR A 184 -10.03 -17.17 -4.66
CA THR A 184 -10.26 -15.87 -5.33
C THR A 184 -9.50 -14.74 -4.67
N TYR A 185 -9.48 -14.69 -3.34
CA TYR A 185 -8.72 -13.69 -2.58
C TYR A 185 -7.22 -13.81 -2.85
N TYR A 186 -6.67 -15.01 -2.74
CA TYR A 186 -5.23 -15.23 -2.95
C TYR A 186 -4.81 -15.03 -4.41
N VAL A 187 -5.68 -15.37 -5.36
CA VAL A 187 -5.47 -15.14 -6.80
C VAL A 187 -5.44 -13.63 -7.10
N GLU A 188 -6.37 -12.85 -6.55
CA GLU A 188 -6.39 -11.39 -6.70
C GLU A 188 -5.09 -10.77 -6.17
N ARG A 189 -4.66 -11.12 -4.95
CA ARG A 189 -3.41 -10.64 -4.35
C ARG A 189 -2.18 -11.07 -5.16
N GLY A 190 -2.21 -12.26 -5.74
CA GLY A 190 -1.17 -12.75 -6.65
C GLY A 190 -1.05 -11.90 -7.91
N PHE A 191 -2.17 -11.57 -8.55
CA PHE A 191 -2.19 -10.72 -9.73
C PHE A 191 -1.74 -9.30 -9.44
N ASP A 192 -2.13 -8.71 -8.31
CA ASP A 192 -1.67 -7.38 -7.90
C ASP A 192 -0.13 -7.34 -7.74
N ASN A 193 0.44 -8.34 -7.07
CA ASN A 193 1.89 -8.46 -6.92
C ASN A 193 2.61 -8.64 -8.27
N VAL A 194 2.06 -9.45 -9.19
CA VAL A 194 2.63 -9.66 -10.53
C VAL A 194 2.55 -8.37 -11.37
N ASP A 195 1.42 -7.66 -11.35
CA ASP A 195 1.28 -6.38 -12.06
C ASP A 195 2.25 -5.32 -11.49
N PHE A 196 2.33 -5.21 -10.18
CA PHE A 196 3.29 -4.32 -9.52
C PHE A 196 4.73 -4.65 -9.92
N ARG A 197 5.12 -5.94 -9.87
CA ARG A 197 6.46 -6.38 -10.26
C ARG A 197 6.74 -6.10 -11.74
N THR A 198 5.74 -6.28 -12.60
CA THR A 198 5.84 -6.04 -14.05
C THR A 198 6.07 -4.57 -14.36
N LYS A 199 5.32 -3.66 -13.75
CA LYS A 199 5.50 -2.22 -13.92
C LYS A 199 6.88 -1.74 -13.48
N ASN A 200 7.43 -2.38 -12.47
CA ASN A 200 8.67 -1.98 -11.83
C ASN A 200 9.88 -2.82 -12.25
N LEU A 201 9.79 -3.66 -13.30
CA LEU A 201 10.89 -4.52 -13.75
C LEU A 201 12.20 -3.75 -13.92
N LYS A 202 12.17 -2.63 -14.66
CA LYS A 202 13.35 -1.80 -14.92
C LYS A 202 13.88 -1.12 -13.66
N ASN A 203 12.98 -0.64 -12.79
CA ASN A 203 13.34 0.01 -11.53
C ASN A 203 14.05 -0.99 -10.59
N PHE A 204 13.52 -2.19 -10.45
CA PHE A 204 14.16 -3.24 -9.65
C PHE A 204 15.51 -3.66 -10.22
N GLU A 205 15.63 -3.80 -11.55
CA GLU A 205 16.91 -4.12 -12.19
C GLU A 205 17.94 -2.99 -12.01
N SER A 206 17.50 -1.73 -12.09
CA SER A 206 18.36 -0.57 -11.84
C SER A 206 18.82 -0.52 -10.37
N LEU A 207 17.92 -0.74 -9.42
CA LEU A 207 18.26 -0.78 -8.00
C LEU A 207 19.25 -1.93 -7.70
N GLU A 208 19.00 -3.13 -8.24
CA GLU A 208 19.87 -4.29 -8.06
C GLU A 208 21.29 -4.04 -8.62
N LYS A 209 21.40 -3.32 -9.74
CA LYS A 209 22.66 -3.02 -10.40
C LYS A 209 23.45 -1.89 -9.73
N ASN A 210 22.74 -0.86 -9.25
CA ASN A 210 23.36 0.41 -8.86
C ASN A 210 23.50 0.57 -7.33
N SER A 211 22.85 -0.29 -6.53
CA SER A 211 22.95 -0.20 -5.06
C SER A 211 24.22 -0.87 -4.56
N VAL A 212 24.96 -0.18 -3.70
CA VAL A 212 26.09 -0.76 -2.95
C VAL A 212 25.57 -1.78 -1.93
N ASP A 213 24.49 -1.45 -1.23
CA ASP A 213 23.75 -2.34 -0.33
C ASP A 213 22.26 -2.26 -0.69
N LEU A 214 21.80 -3.25 -1.45
CA LEU A 214 20.41 -3.31 -1.92
C LEU A 214 19.42 -3.42 -0.77
N TYR A 215 19.74 -4.14 0.30
CA TYR A 215 18.90 -4.27 1.47
C TYR A 215 18.65 -2.91 2.13
N SER A 216 19.71 -2.15 2.41
CA SER A 216 19.62 -0.82 3.01
C SER A 216 18.89 0.16 2.11
N THR A 217 19.10 0.08 0.79
CA THR A 217 18.39 0.90 -0.20
C THR A 217 16.90 0.62 -0.17
N VAL A 218 16.48 -0.66 -0.23
CA VAL A 218 15.06 -1.05 -0.18
C VAL A 218 14.41 -0.64 1.13
N ARG A 219 15.11 -0.80 2.28
CA ARG A 219 14.65 -0.34 3.58
C ARG A 219 14.38 1.17 3.58
N SER A 220 15.34 1.96 3.13
CA SER A 220 15.23 3.42 3.08
C SER A 220 14.07 3.88 2.21
N LEU A 221 13.96 3.36 0.99
CA LEU A 221 12.87 3.67 0.07
C LEU A 221 11.50 3.30 0.64
N TYR A 222 11.39 2.16 1.29
CA TYR A 222 10.14 1.74 1.95
C TYR A 222 9.73 2.73 3.04
N LEU A 223 10.65 3.09 3.94
CA LEU A 223 10.35 3.99 5.05
C LEU A 223 9.95 5.38 4.56
N GLN A 224 10.67 5.94 3.57
CA GLN A 224 10.33 7.22 2.97
C GLN A 224 8.95 7.20 2.31
N LYS A 225 8.66 6.15 1.53
CA LYS A 225 7.33 6.01 0.91
C LYS A 225 6.23 5.93 1.95
N ARG A 226 6.43 5.16 3.04
CA ARG A 226 5.41 5.04 4.11
C ARG A 226 5.18 6.36 4.83
N GLU A 227 6.22 7.14 5.07
CA GLU A 227 6.11 8.45 5.68
C GLU A 227 5.31 9.42 4.80
N ASN A 228 5.59 9.46 3.51
CA ASN A 228 4.84 10.26 2.54
C ASN A 228 3.36 9.86 2.49
N LEU A 229 3.04 8.57 2.49
CA LEU A 229 1.66 8.09 2.49
C LEU A 229 0.92 8.49 3.78
N ILE A 230 1.54 8.33 4.96
CA ILE A 230 0.93 8.66 6.26
C ILE A 230 0.70 10.17 6.42
N SER A 231 1.62 10.99 5.90
CA SER A 231 1.45 12.44 5.93
C SER A 231 0.37 12.94 4.97
N ASN A 232 -0.24 12.07 4.19
CA ASN A 232 -1.15 12.42 3.08
C ASN A 232 -0.55 13.53 2.18
N SER A 233 0.78 13.71 2.22
CA SER A 233 1.47 14.54 1.26
C SER A 233 1.40 13.78 -0.05
N SER A 234 0.75 14.38 -1.05
CA SER A 234 0.67 13.86 -2.41
C SER A 234 2.06 13.86 -3.05
N GLY A 235 2.92 12.99 -2.56
CA GLY A 235 4.16 12.60 -3.18
C GLY A 235 3.78 11.82 -4.43
N SER A 236 3.89 12.48 -5.56
CA SER A 236 3.54 11.92 -6.85
C SER A 236 4.24 10.58 -7.09
N GLU A 237 3.57 9.66 -7.79
CA GLU A 237 4.18 8.44 -8.38
C GLU A 237 5.46 8.77 -9.20
N ASP A 238 5.76 10.03 -9.39
CA ASP A 238 6.88 10.56 -10.17
C ASP A 238 8.22 10.58 -9.42
N GLU A 239 8.25 10.45 -8.09
CA GLU A 239 9.53 10.39 -7.35
C GLU A 239 10.39 9.18 -7.73
N TRP A 240 9.77 8.05 -8.07
CA TRP A 240 10.51 6.87 -8.54
C TRP A 240 11.13 7.05 -9.92
N LYS A 241 10.66 8.02 -10.73
CA LYS A 241 11.18 8.32 -12.07
C LYS A 241 12.45 9.15 -12.02
N ASN A 242 12.75 9.79 -10.89
CA ASN A 242 13.90 10.70 -10.76
C ASN A 242 15.20 10.01 -10.32
N PHE A 243 15.17 8.71 -10.02
CA PHE A 243 16.40 7.91 -9.85
C PHE A 243 16.93 7.44 -11.22
N LYS A 244 17.38 8.41 -12.04
CA LYS A 244 18.15 8.17 -13.26
C LYS A 244 19.63 8.33 -13.00
#